data_9c12c0f39726353c998c29e9eb2cb228
#
_entry.id   9c12c0f39726353c998c29e9eb2cb228
#
_cell.length_a   1.000
_cell.length_b   1.000
_cell.length_c   1.000
_cell.angle_alpha   90.00
_cell.angle_beta   90.00
_cell.angle_gamma   90.00
#
_symmetry.space_group_name_H-M   'P 1'
#
loop_
_entity.id
_entity.type
_entity.pdbx_description
1 polymer ?
#
loop_
_entity_poly.entity_id
_entity_poly.type
_entity_poly.pdbx_seq_one_letter_code
_entity_poly.pdbx_strand_id
1 'polypeptide(L)'
;MLQTKAGYRACADKRIEIAEHLRYLPMGWFNDNSLGEVTSVTTNTMENMANIATRVVMVTTKGFLTSGIIAIMMLFFDWRMGLITLAGLVLFFAVNAAMQRAEQTLSKRKFDADERLVSKVLEYVQGIAEVKNFDLTNDSSTQVHAAVEESRKASFAMEIPSVLYMLAQLVINKLTGVAVCTAAIIFSLCGTMELSNCLLMLICSFILFEQLDSAGSFSSLFRSIDIGVDKANSIPVSYTHLRAHETRHD
;
A
#
# COMPACT_ATOMS: atom_id res chain seq x y z
N MET A 1 17.33 12.43 2.77
CA MET A 1 17.78 12.34 4.18
C MET A 1 16.76 12.81 5.20
N LEU A 2 16.14 14.00 5.09
CA LEU A 2 15.15 14.48 6.07
C LEU A 2 13.91 13.57 6.19
N GLN A 3 13.36 13.07 5.09
CA GLN A 3 12.20 12.18 5.08
C GLN A 3 12.48 10.82 5.72
N THR A 4 13.65 10.24 5.44
CA THR A 4 14.08 8.98 6.05
C THR A 4 14.20 9.13 7.57
N LYS A 5 14.79 10.24 8.02
CA LYS A 5 14.94 10.55 9.44
C LYS A 5 13.57 10.78 10.12
N ALA A 6 12.63 11.42 9.43
CA ALA A 6 11.28 11.63 9.94
C ALA A 6 10.47 10.32 10.08
N GLY A 7 10.54 9.44 9.08
CA GLY A 7 9.85 8.14 9.13
C GLY A 7 10.35 7.24 10.25
N TYR A 8 11.66 7.08 10.39
CA TYR A 8 12.24 6.31 11.49
C TYR A 8 11.96 6.93 12.86
N ARG A 9 11.95 8.27 12.95
CA ARG A 9 11.64 8.97 14.19
C ARG A 9 10.17 8.75 14.58
N ALA A 10 9.24 8.86 13.66
CA ALA A 10 7.82 8.59 13.92
C ALA A 10 7.59 7.16 14.42
N CYS A 11 8.26 6.16 13.84
CA CYS A 11 8.17 4.77 14.31
C CYS A 11 8.84 4.59 15.69
N ALA A 12 9.95 5.28 15.97
CA ALA A 12 10.58 5.24 17.28
C ALA A 12 9.69 5.88 18.34
N ASP A 13 9.10 7.04 18.06
CA ASP A 13 8.18 7.73 18.95
C ASP A 13 6.94 6.85 19.26
N LYS A 14 6.41 6.15 18.24
CA LYS A 14 5.29 5.22 18.44
C LYS A 14 5.68 3.98 19.25
N ARG A 15 6.89 3.46 19.12
CA ARG A 15 7.39 2.37 19.99
C ARG A 15 7.47 2.82 21.46
N ILE A 16 7.93 4.05 21.71
CA ILE A 16 7.98 4.62 23.05
C ILE A 16 6.56 4.78 23.61
N GLU A 17 5.62 5.32 22.82
CA GLU A 17 4.21 5.46 23.20
C GLU A 17 3.59 4.11 23.59
N ILE A 18 3.81 3.06 22.80
CA ILE A 18 3.34 1.71 23.12
C ILE A 18 3.98 1.22 24.42
N ALA A 19 5.29 1.37 24.58
CA ALA A 19 6.00 0.92 25.78
C ALA A 19 5.54 1.66 27.05
N GLU A 20 5.29 2.96 26.95
CA GLU A 20 4.72 3.74 28.06
C GLU A 20 3.31 3.28 28.40
N HIS A 21 2.49 2.98 27.40
CA HIS A 21 1.13 2.51 27.60
C HIS A 21 1.06 1.13 28.28
N LEU A 22 2.00 0.24 27.96
CA LEU A 22 2.12 -1.09 28.61
C LEU A 22 2.27 -1.01 30.14
N ARG A 23 2.83 0.08 30.67
CA ARG A 23 2.97 0.27 32.14
C ARG A 23 1.64 0.39 32.87
N TYR A 24 0.59 0.78 32.18
CA TYR A 24 -0.74 1.01 32.76
C TYR A 24 -1.69 -0.17 32.57
N LEU A 25 -1.25 -1.22 31.84
CA LEU A 25 -2.06 -2.41 31.60
C LEU A 25 -2.10 -3.31 32.84
N PRO A 26 -3.27 -3.89 33.22
CA PRO A 26 -3.37 -4.83 34.31
C PRO A 26 -2.58 -6.11 34.02
N MET A 27 -2.02 -6.75 35.03
CA MET A 27 -1.20 -7.96 34.87
C MET A 27 -1.94 -9.12 34.16
N GLY A 28 -3.27 -9.21 34.31
CA GLY A 28 -4.08 -10.21 33.63
C GLY A 28 -4.16 -10.04 32.09
N TRP A 29 -3.76 -8.88 31.57
CA TRP A 29 -3.65 -8.66 30.12
C TRP A 29 -2.42 -9.35 29.52
N PHE A 30 -1.35 -9.49 30.32
CA PHE A 30 -0.10 -10.10 29.90
C PHE A 30 -0.23 -11.63 29.90
N ASN A 31 -0.83 -12.17 28.86
CA ASN A 31 -0.81 -13.59 28.54
C ASN A 31 0.14 -13.85 27.37
N ASP A 32 0.40 -15.12 27.07
CA ASP A 32 1.33 -15.51 26.02
C ASP A 32 0.96 -14.92 24.64
N ASN A 33 -0.34 -14.79 24.36
CA ASN A 33 -0.83 -14.23 23.09
C ASN A 33 -0.62 -12.71 23.01
N SER A 34 -0.94 -11.96 24.08
CA SER A 34 -0.76 -10.51 24.10
C SER A 34 0.71 -10.12 24.08
N LEU A 35 1.57 -10.87 24.75
CA LEU A 35 3.01 -10.64 24.75
C LEU A 35 3.61 -10.88 23.34
N GLY A 36 3.20 -11.95 22.68
CA GLY A 36 3.61 -12.25 21.31
C GLY A 36 3.16 -11.17 20.32
N GLU A 37 1.92 -10.69 20.44
CA GLU A 37 1.38 -9.63 19.59
C GLU A 37 2.13 -8.31 19.79
N VAL A 38 2.33 -7.86 21.01
CA VAL A 38 3.08 -6.63 21.31
C VAL A 38 4.50 -6.71 20.80
N THR A 39 5.17 -7.83 21.02
CA THR A 39 6.55 -8.04 20.53
C THR A 39 6.58 -7.99 19.00
N SER A 40 5.66 -8.65 18.32
CA SER A 40 5.56 -8.63 16.86
C SER A 40 5.31 -7.24 16.31
N VAL A 41 4.41 -6.46 16.93
CA VAL A 41 4.08 -5.10 16.49
C VAL A 41 5.26 -4.15 16.74
N THR A 42 5.84 -4.17 17.93
CA THR A 42 6.93 -3.23 18.28
C THR A 42 8.23 -3.51 17.53
N THR A 43 8.51 -4.76 17.15
CA THR A 43 9.70 -5.13 16.39
C THR A 43 9.43 -5.17 14.89
N ASN A 44 8.77 -6.20 14.41
CA ASN A 44 8.64 -6.47 12.98
C ASN A 44 7.71 -5.50 12.25
N THR A 45 6.52 -5.21 12.82
CA THR A 45 5.56 -4.34 12.15
C THR A 45 6.09 -2.92 12.05
N MET A 46 6.63 -2.37 13.14
CA MET A 46 7.18 -1.02 13.15
C MET A 46 8.41 -0.87 12.25
N GLU A 47 9.28 -1.87 12.18
CA GLU A 47 10.45 -1.84 11.30
C GLU A 47 10.05 -1.92 9.83
N ASN A 48 9.15 -2.83 9.48
CA ASN A 48 8.61 -2.94 8.12
C ASN A 48 7.89 -1.65 7.70
N MET A 49 7.09 -1.07 8.59
CA MET A 49 6.43 0.22 8.35
C MET A 49 7.43 1.34 8.10
N ALA A 50 8.49 1.47 8.92
CA ALA A 50 9.50 2.50 8.74
C ALA A 50 10.18 2.38 7.36
N ASN A 51 10.52 1.17 6.95
CA ASN A 51 11.16 0.90 5.67
C ASN A 51 10.23 1.16 4.48
N ILE A 52 9.00 0.63 4.52
CA ILE A 52 8.02 0.76 3.44
C ILE A 52 7.56 2.22 3.34
N ALA A 53 7.14 2.83 4.46
CA ALA A 53 6.62 4.20 4.47
C ALA A 53 7.63 5.20 3.93
N THR A 54 8.88 5.12 4.36
CA THR A 54 9.95 6.01 3.87
C THR A 54 10.16 5.86 2.37
N ARG A 55 10.18 4.62 1.87
CA ARG A 55 10.40 4.32 0.45
C ARG A 55 9.21 4.78 -0.40
N VAL A 56 8.00 4.43 0.01
CA VAL A 56 6.76 4.76 -0.69
C VAL A 56 6.58 6.28 -0.78
N VAL A 57 6.66 6.98 0.34
CA VAL A 57 6.53 8.45 0.37
C VAL A 57 7.58 9.11 -0.53
N MET A 58 8.83 8.65 -0.46
CA MET A 58 9.91 9.21 -1.28
C MET A 58 9.67 9.02 -2.77
N VAL A 59 9.36 7.80 -3.22
CA VAL A 59 9.17 7.47 -4.64
C VAL A 59 7.92 8.15 -5.19
N THR A 60 6.81 8.09 -4.47
CA THR A 60 5.53 8.67 -4.89
C THR A 60 5.60 10.19 -4.95
N THR A 61 6.13 10.84 -3.91
CA THR A 61 6.28 12.31 -3.89
C THR A 61 7.23 12.77 -5.00
N LYS A 62 8.39 12.11 -5.17
CA LYS A 62 9.33 12.41 -6.25
C LYS A 62 8.66 12.23 -7.61
N GLY A 63 7.95 11.12 -7.83
CA GLY A 63 7.31 10.81 -9.10
C GLY A 63 6.25 11.85 -9.48
N PHE A 64 5.33 12.17 -8.58
CA PHE A 64 4.28 13.17 -8.85
C PHE A 64 4.84 14.58 -9.00
N LEU A 65 5.81 14.98 -8.16
CA LEU A 65 6.42 16.31 -8.25
C LEU A 65 7.17 16.47 -9.59
N THR A 66 7.98 15.49 -9.96
CA THR A 66 8.75 15.53 -11.21
C THR A 66 7.80 15.52 -12.42
N SER A 67 6.79 14.65 -12.43
CA SER A 67 5.80 14.59 -13.52
C SER A 67 5.00 15.89 -13.63
N GLY A 68 4.62 16.50 -12.50
CA GLY A 68 3.93 17.78 -12.47
C GLY A 68 4.77 18.92 -13.03
N ILE A 69 6.03 19.02 -12.61
CA ILE A 69 6.96 20.05 -13.11
C ILE A 69 7.20 19.89 -14.62
N ILE A 70 7.42 18.67 -15.10
CA ILE A 70 7.64 18.42 -16.52
C ILE A 70 6.37 18.73 -17.32
N ALA A 71 5.18 18.35 -16.84
CA ALA A 71 3.93 18.65 -17.51
C ALA A 71 3.69 20.18 -17.64
N ILE A 72 3.97 20.93 -16.58
CA ILE A 72 3.89 22.41 -16.59
C ILE A 72 4.92 22.96 -17.60
N MET A 73 6.14 22.45 -17.57
CA MET A 73 7.19 22.88 -18.49
C MET A 73 6.78 22.63 -19.96
N MET A 74 6.25 21.44 -20.26
CA MET A 74 5.75 21.13 -21.61
C MET A 74 4.61 22.09 -22.04
N LEU A 75 3.74 22.50 -21.12
CA LEU A 75 2.67 23.44 -21.40
C LEU A 75 3.21 24.85 -21.74
N PHE A 76 4.30 25.28 -21.08
CA PHE A 76 4.93 26.58 -21.36
C PHE A 76 5.67 26.62 -22.69
N PHE A 77 6.31 25.54 -23.08
CA PHE A 77 7.05 25.46 -24.37
C PHE A 77 6.11 25.33 -25.58
N ASP A 78 5.08 24.45 -25.47
CA ASP A 78 4.05 24.30 -26.48
C ASP A 78 2.74 23.86 -25.84
N TRP A 79 1.73 24.75 -25.84
CA TRP A 79 0.45 24.48 -25.21
C TRP A 79 -0.27 23.25 -25.79
N ARG A 80 -0.04 22.92 -27.07
CA ARG A 80 -0.65 21.75 -27.73
C ARG A 80 -0.08 20.44 -27.17
N MET A 81 1.24 20.40 -27.00
CA MET A 81 1.93 19.27 -26.39
C MET A 81 1.54 19.12 -24.90
N GLY A 82 1.48 20.26 -24.21
CA GLY A 82 1.01 20.29 -22.81
C GLY A 82 -0.41 19.78 -22.65
N LEU A 83 -1.34 20.09 -23.56
CA LEU A 83 -2.71 19.56 -23.50
C LEU A 83 -2.78 18.04 -23.70
N ILE A 84 -2.01 17.47 -24.65
CA ILE A 84 -1.96 16.03 -24.87
C ILE A 84 -1.43 15.33 -23.59
N THR A 85 -0.36 15.86 -23.01
CA THR A 85 0.23 15.34 -21.77
C THR A 85 -0.74 15.45 -20.59
N LEU A 86 -1.45 16.59 -20.46
CA LEU A 86 -2.45 16.81 -19.41
C LEU A 86 -3.62 15.83 -19.54
N ALA A 87 -4.11 15.58 -20.75
CA ALA A 87 -5.15 14.58 -21.00
C ALA A 87 -4.71 13.18 -20.56
N GLY A 88 -3.47 12.79 -20.87
CA GLY A 88 -2.89 11.52 -20.40
C GLY A 88 -2.78 11.44 -18.88
N LEU A 89 -2.35 12.52 -18.23
CA LEU A 89 -2.30 12.62 -16.77
C LEU A 89 -3.68 12.48 -16.12
N VAL A 90 -4.69 13.17 -16.65
CA VAL A 90 -6.07 13.08 -16.15
C VAL A 90 -6.58 11.64 -16.27
N LEU A 91 -6.32 10.99 -17.42
CA LEU A 91 -6.73 9.60 -17.64
C LEU A 91 -5.99 8.64 -16.69
N PHE A 92 -4.71 8.85 -16.47
CA PHE A 92 -3.92 8.08 -15.50
C PHE A 92 -4.50 8.21 -14.08
N PHE A 93 -4.77 9.43 -13.62
CA PHE A 93 -5.34 9.64 -12.28
C PHE A 93 -6.76 9.10 -12.15
N ALA A 94 -7.57 9.13 -13.21
CA ALA A 94 -8.90 8.54 -13.22
C ALA A 94 -8.84 7.02 -13.03
N VAL A 95 -7.94 6.33 -13.74
CA VAL A 95 -7.74 4.88 -13.58
C VAL A 95 -7.15 4.57 -12.20
N ASN A 96 -6.21 5.37 -11.71
CA ASN A 96 -5.65 5.21 -10.37
C ASN A 96 -6.72 5.35 -9.28
N ALA A 97 -7.60 6.33 -9.39
CA ALA A 97 -8.72 6.51 -8.46
C ALA A 97 -9.72 5.35 -8.52
N ALA A 98 -10.00 4.81 -9.71
CA ALA A 98 -10.86 3.64 -9.88
C ALA A 98 -10.23 2.39 -9.23
N MET A 99 -8.92 2.18 -9.43
CA MET A 99 -8.14 1.12 -8.78
C MET A 99 -8.23 1.20 -7.25
N GLN A 100 -7.95 2.37 -6.68
CA GLN A 100 -7.99 2.56 -5.23
C GLN A 100 -9.37 2.24 -4.64
N ARG A 101 -10.46 2.63 -5.30
CA ARG A 101 -11.82 2.29 -4.87
C ARG A 101 -12.10 0.80 -4.92
N ALA A 102 -11.71 0.12 -5.98
CA ALA A 102 -11.88 -1.32 -6.14
C ALA A 102 -11.09 -2.09 -5.07
N GLU A 103 -9.85 -1.70 -4.83
CA GLU A 103 -8.99 -2.34 -3.85
C GLU A 103 -9.46 -2.13 -2.40
N GLN A 104 -10.15 -1.03 -2.06
CA GLN A 104 -10.65 -0.79 -0.71
C GLN A 104 -11.54 -1.92 -0.19
N THR A 105 -12.43 -2.42 -1.03
CA THR A 105 -13.35 -3.50 -0.67
C THR A 105 -12.65 -4.86 -0.64
N LEU A 106 -11.80 -5.12 -1.62
CA LEU A 106 -11.12 -6.42 -1.77
C LEU A 106 -10.03 -6.62 -0.71
N SER A 107 -9.30 -5.56 -0.36
CA SER A 107 -8.29 -5.57 0.68
C SER A 107 -8.87 -5.94 2.04
N LYS A 108 -10.04 -5.40 2.40
CA LYS A 108 -10.72 -5.75 3.64
C LYS A 108 -11.07 -7.24 3.69
N ARG A 109 -11.65 -7.79 2.62
CA ARG A 109 -11.97 -9.22 2.54
C ARG A 109 -10.74 -10.12 2.68
N LYS A 110 -9.63 -9.72 2.04
CA LYS A 110 -8.37 -10.44 2.15
C LYS A 110 -7.87 -10.42 3.60
N PHE A 111 -7.89 -9.25 4.23
CA PHE A 111 -7.45 -9.10 5.62
C PHE A 111 -8.27 -9.97 6.57
N ASP A 112 -9.60 -9.96 6.47
CA ASP A 112 -10.49 -10.78 7.28
C ASP A 112 -10.25 -12.30 7.06
N ALA A 113 -9.91 -12.71 5.83
CA ALA A 113 -9.57 -14.09 5.53
C ALA A 113 -8.19 -14.50 6.10
N ASP A 114 -7.20 -13.62 6.03
CA ASP A 114 -5.87 -13.84 6.58
C ASP A 114 -5.93 -13.91 8.13
N GLU A 115 -6.74 -13.08 8.78
CA GLU A 115 -6.97 -13.12 10.23
C GLU A 115 -7.62 -14.45 10.66
N ARG A 116 -8.65 -14.90 9.93
CA ARG A 116 -9.25 -16.23 10.18
C ARG A 116 -8.25 -17.36 10.00
N LEU A 117 -7.39 -17.28 8.98
CA LEU A 117 -6.33 -18.27 8.76
C LEU A 117 -5.37 -18.31 9.95
N VAL A 118 -4.88 -17.16 10.41
CA VAL A 118 -3.98 -17.09 11.59
C VAL A 118 -4.65 -17.67 12.83
N SER A 119 -5.92 -17.32 13.08
CA SER A 119 -6.69 -17.86 14.21
C SER A 119 -6.81 -19.39 14.15
N LYS A 120 -7.13 -19.94 12.98
CA LYS A 120 -7.26 -21.40 12.81
C LYS A 120 -5.93 -22.15 12.91
N VAL A 121 -4.84 -21.55 12.45
CA VAL A 121 -3.50 -22.12 12.62
C VAL A 121 -3.09 -22.10 14.10
N LEU A 122 -3.34 -21.02 14.82
CA LEU A 122 -3.05 -20.94 16.26
C LEU A 122 -3.87 -21.98 17.06
N GLU A 123 -5.17 -22.10 16.79
CA GLU A 123 -6.05 -23.10 17.39
C GLU A 123 -5.52 -24.51 17.16
N TYR A 124 -5.11 -24.82 15.92
CA TYR A 124 -4.52 -26.11 15.56
C TYR A 124 -3.20 -26.40 16.30
N VAL A 125 -2.31 -25.41 16.36
CA VAL A 125 -1.00 -25.55 17.03
C VAL A 125 -1.17 -25.70 18.54
N GLN A 126 -2.05 -24.93 19.16
CA GLN A 126 -2.33 -25.02 20.60
C GLN A 126 -3.00 -26.34 20.97
N GLY A 127 -3.90 -26.86 20.11
CA GLY A 127 -4.58 -28.14 20.32
C GLY A 127 -3.82 -29.35 19.78
N ILE A 128 -2.58 -29.23 19.29
CA ILE A 128 -1.88 -30.30 18.60
C ILE A 128 -1.68 -31.57 19.47
N ALA A 129 -1.53 -31.39 20.77
CA ALA A 129 -1.41 -32.49 21.72
C ALA A 129 -2.70 -33.30 21.80
N GLU A 130 -3.84 -32.63 21.84
CA GLU A 130 -5.18 -33.26 21.88
C GLU A 130 -5.50 -33.93 20.55
N VAL A 131 -5.20 -33.24 19.44
CA VAL A 131 -5.35 -33.79 18.07
C VAL A 131 -4.59 -35.10 17.91
N LYS A 132 -3.35 -35.17 18.43
CA LYS A 132 -2.52 -36.39 18.38
C LYS A 132 -3.03 -37.50 19.31
N ASN A 133 -3.49 -37.13 20.50
CA ASN A 133 -3.96 -38.11 21.48
C ASN A 133 -5.30 -38.77 21.10
N PHE A 134 -6.18 -38.04 20.40
CA PHE A 134 -7.50 -38.50 20.02
C PHE A 134 -7.66 -38.83 18.52
N ASP A 135 -6.55 -38.81 17.76
CA ASP A 135 -6.51 -39.07 16.31
C ASP A 135 -7.47 -38.19 15.47
N LEU A 136 -7.70 -36.93 15.94
CA LEU A 136 -8.56 -35.97 15.27
C LEU A 136 -7.86 -35.23 14.12
N THR A 137 -6.82 -35.83 13.55
CA THR A 137 -5.96 -35.23 12.52
C THR A 137 -6.75 -34.83 11.28
N ASN A 138 -7.76 -35.61 10.89
CA ASN A 138 -8.54 -35.31 9.68
C ASN A 138 -9.47 -34.09 9.82
N ASP A 139 -10.17 -33.93 10.94
CA ASP A 139 -11.12 -32.82 11.14
C ASP A 139 -10.41 -31.47 11.37
N SER A 140 -9.41 -31.47 12.23
CA SER A 140 -8.66 -30.25 12.54
C SER A 140 -7.81 -29.77 11.36
N SER A 141 -7.23 -30.68 10.58
CA SER A 141 -6.51 -30.33 9.35
C SER A 141 -7.45 -29.77 8.27
N THR A 142 -8.68 -30.30 8.17
CA THR A 142 -9.67 -29.84 7.21
C THR A 142 -10.06 -28.36 7.45
N GLN A 143 -10.18 -27.92 8.71
CA GLN A 143 -10.48 -26.53 9.04
C GLN A 143 -9.34 -25.58 8.65
N VAL A 144 -8.08 -25.98 8.92
CA VAL A 144 -6.92 -25.20 8.49
C VAL A 144 -6.83 -25.14 6.96
N HIS A 145 -7.05 -26.26 6.27
CA HIS A 145 -7.07 -26.30 4.81
C HIS A 145 -8.17 -25.41 4.22
N ALA A 146 -9.36 -25.38 4.83
CA ALA A 146 -10.44 -24.50 4.41
C ALA A 146 -10.07 -23.01 4.57
N ALA A 147 -9.45 -22.65 5.69
CA ALA A 147 -9.00 -21.29 5.95
C ALA A 147 -7.87 -20.85 4.99
N VAL A 148 -6.92 -21.74 4.68
CA VAL A 148 -5.88 -21.52 3.66
C VAL A 148 -6.51 -21.27 2.30
N GLU A 149 -7.49 -22.07 1.91
CA GLU A 149 -8.16 -21.94 0.62
C GLU A 149 -9.00 -20.66 0.54
N GLU A 150 -9.62 -20.24 1.63
CA GLU A 150 -10.34 -18.96 1.73
C GLU A 150 -9.37 -17.77 1.57
N SER A 151 -8.26 -17.76 2.30
CA SER A 151 -7.21 -16.73 2.19
C SER A 151 -6.61 -16.70 0.78
N ARG A 152 -6.37 -17.86 0.18
CA ARG A 152 -5.91 -17.98 -1.21
C ARG A 152 -6.90 -17.34 -2.18
N LYS A 153 -8.19 -17.68 -2.09
CA LYS A 153 -9.25 -17.11 -2.95
C LYS A 153 -9.38 -15.60 -2.79
N ALA A 154 -9.33 -15.11 -1.55
CA ALA A 154 -9.38 -13.68 -1.26
C ALA A 154 -8.16 -12.94 -1.82
N SER A 155 -6.96 -13.54 -1.74
CA SER A 155 -5.74 -12.99 -2.32
C SER A 155 -5.82 -12.91 -3.85
N PHE A 156 -6.26 -13.96 -4.54
CA PHE A 156 -6.45 -13.92 -5.99
C PHE A 156 -7.54 -12.94 -6.42
N ALA A 157 -8.64 -12.85 -5.65
CA ALA A 157 -9.71 -11.89 -5.94
C ALA A 157 -9.23 -10.43 -5.84
N MET A 158 -8.23 -10.14 -5.02
CA MET A 158 -7.59 -8.83 -4.94
C MET A 158 -6.53 -8.64 -6.03
N GLU A 159 -5.68 -9.64 -6.27
CA GLU A 159 -4.52 -9.52 -7.16
C GLU A 159 -4.92 -9.37 -8.63
N ILE A 160 -5.91 -10.13 -9.11
CA ILE A 160 -6.33 -10.10 -10.52
C ILE A 160 -6.80 -8.70 -10.95
N PRO A 161 -7.73 -8.01 -10.25
CA PRO A 161 -8.10 -6.65 -10.58
C PRO A 161 -6.93 -5.67 -10.48
N SER A 162 -6.07 -5.79 -9.46
CA SER A 162 -4.91 -4.93 -9.29
C SER A 162 -3.96 -5.00 -10.49
N VAL A 163 -3.67 -6.20 -10.97
CA VAL A 163 -2.85 -6.42 -12.19
C VAL A 163 -3.53 -5.81 -13.42
N LEU A 164 -4.85 -5.98 -13.58
CA LEU A 164 -5.58 -5.40 -14.72
C LEU A 164 -5.52 -3.87 -14.73
N TYR A 165 -5.72 -3.22 -13.57
CA TYR A 165 -5.59 -1.77 -13.45
C TYR A 165 -4.16 -1.30 -13.71
N MET A 166 -3.16 -2.02 -13.21
CA MET A 166 -1.75 -1.72 -13.45
C MET A 166 -1.40 -1.82 -14.95
N LEU A 167 -1.90 -2.85 -15.64
CA LEU A 167 -1.76 -2.98 -17.11
C LEU A 167 -2.48 -1.84 -17.83
N ALA A 168 -3.68 -1.46 -17.42
CA ALA A 168 -4.39 -0.33 -18.00
C ALA A 168 -3.62 0.98 -17.85
N GLN A 169 -3.06 1.26 -16.67
CA GLN A 169 -2.19 2.42 -16.44
C GLN A 169 -0.95 2.39 -17.35
N LEU A 170 -0.29 1.25 -17.45
CA LEU A 170 0.87 1.07 -18.34
C LEU A 170 0.50 1.37 -19.79
N VAL A 171 -0.60 0.81 -20.29
CA VAL A 171 -1.07 1.03 -21.67
C VAL A 171 -1.39 2.52 -21.90
N ILE A 172 -2.10 3.18 -20.99
CA ILE A 172 -2.43 4.60 -21.06
C ILE A 172 -1.16 5.44 -21.13
N ASN A 173 -0.18 5.19 -20.27
CA ASN A 173 1.08 5.91 -20.25
C ASN A 173 1.85 5.72 -21.56
N LYS A 174 1.95 4.50 -22.07
CA LYS A 174 2.65 4.23 -23.34
C LYS A 174 1.92 4.85 -24.53
N LEU A 175 0.59 4.75 -24.59
CA LEU A 175 -0.19 5.38 -25.68
C LEU A 175 -0.07 6.90 -25.64
N THR A 176 -0.13 7.52 -24.45
CA THR A 176 0.06 8.96 -24.31
C THR A 176 1.48 9.36 -24.72
N GLY A 177 2.50 8.61 -24.31
CA GLY A 177 3.87 8.83 -24.74
C GLY A 177 4.04 8.76 -26.26
N VAL A 178 3.46 7.76 -26.90
CA VAL A 178 3.45 7.64 -28.38
C VAL A 178 2.71 8.81 -29.03
N ALA A 179 1.56 9.23 -28.48
CA ALA A 179 0.81 10.37 -28.99
C ALA A 179 1.62 11.68 -28.92
N VAL A 180 2.31 11.91 -27.78
CA VAL A 180 3.21 13.07 -27.61
C VAL A 180 4.35 13.01 -28.63
N CYS A 181 5.02 11.87 -28.77
CA CYS A 181 6.12 11.70 -29.72
C CYS A 181 5.65 11.93 -31.18
N THR A 182 4.53 11.33 -31.55
CA THR A 182 3.97 11.47 -32.90
C THR A 182 3.58 12.92 -33.19
N ALA A 183 2.92 13.59 -32.25
CA ALA A 183 2.55 15.00 -32.39
C ALA A 183 3.77 15.91 -32.50
N ALA A 184 4.83 15.69 -31.69
CA ALA A 184 6.06 16.46 -31.76
C ALA A 184 6.75 16.33 -33.13
N ILE A 185 6.81 15.12 -33.70
CA ILE A 185 7.38 14.87 -35.03
C ILE A 185 6.54 15.55 -36.10
N ILE A 186 5.22 15.43 -36.08
CA ILE A 186 4.31 16.07 -37.04
C ILE A 186 4.48 17.57 -37.01
N PHE A 187 4.49 18.20 -35.85
CA PHE A 187 4.63 19.65 -35.70
C PHE A 187 6.00 20.14 -36.14
N SER A 188 7.05 19.37 -35.96
CA SER A 188 8.38 19.68 -36.47
C SER A 188 8.45 19.58 -38.00
N LEU A 189 7.85 18.55 -38.60
CA LEU A 189 7.80 18.39 -40.08
C LEU A 189 6.94 19.45 -40.73
N CYS A 190 5.88 19.92 -40.10
CA CYS A 190 5.06 21.03 -40.54
C CYS A 190 5.72 22.41 -40.36
N GLY A 191 6.93 22.48 -39.79
CA GLY A 191 7.65 23.74 -39.57
C GLY A 191 7.07 24.62 -38.47
N THR A 192 6.11 24.10 -37.66
CA THR A 192 5.47 24.84 -36.55
C THR A 192 6.25 24.72 -35.26
N MET A 193 7.21 23.79 -35.15
CA MET A 193 8.08 23.57 -34.00
C MET A 193 9.54 23.40 -34.44
N GLU A 194 10.44 24.07 -33.76
CA GLU A 194 11.89 23.91 -33.98
C GLU A 194 12.34 22.50 -33.59
N LEU A 195 13.34 21.97 -34.30
CA LEU A 195 13.90 20.65 -34.05
C LEU A 195 14.42 20.49 -32.61
N SER A 196 15.01 21.55 -32.06
CA SER A 196 15.48 21.59 -30.66
C SER A 196 14.35 21.36 -29.65
N ASN A 197 13.20 22.01 -29.86
CA ASN A 197 12.02 21.86 -29.03
C ASN A 197 11.39 20.47 -29.20
N CYS A 198 11.37 19.92 -30.40
CA CYS A 198 10.91 18.57 -30.67
C CYS A 198 11.73 17.53 -29.87
N LEU A 199 13.06 17.61 -29.92
CA LEU A 199 13.95 16.73 -29.16
C LEU A 199 13.75 16.86 -27.66
N LEU A 200 13.60 18.09 -27.16
CA LEU A 200 13.31 18.36 -25.74
C LEU A 200 11.99 17.71 -25.32
N MET A 201 10.92 17.86 -26.11
CA MET A 201 9.61 17.26 -25.82
C MET A 201 9.67 15.74 -25.79
N LEU A 202 10.43 15.11 -26.70
CA LEU A 202 10.64 13.65 -26.69
C LEU A 202 11.31 13.19 -25.40
N ILE A 203 12.39 13.84 -24.99
CA ILE A 203 13.11 13.48 -23.75
C ILE A 203 12.23 13.68 -22.53
N CYS A 204 11.55 14.82 -22.45
CA CYS A 204 10.64 15.14 -21.34
C CYS A 204 9.49 14.14 -21.22
N SER A 205 8.93 13.70 -22.34
CA SER A 205 7.88 12.69 -22.39
C SER A 205 8.34 11.36 -21.78
N PHE A 206 9.51 10.88 -22.16
CA PHE A 206 10.05 9.63 -21.59
C PHE A 206 10.26 9.72 -20.09
N ILE A 207 10.87 10.80 -19.60
CA ILE A 207 11.12 10.98 -18.15
C ILE A 207 9.81 11.09 -17.38
N LEU A 208 8.82 11.86 -17.90
CA LEU A 208 7.54 12.06 -17.24
C LEU A 208 6.81 10.72 -17.03
N PHE A 209 6.66 9.94 -18.07
CA PHE A 209 5.90 8.69 -18.01
C PHE A 209 6.62 7.60 -17.21
N GLU A 210 7.96 7.55 -17.21
CA GLU A 210 8.73 6.65 -16.35
C GLU A 210 8.53 6.98 -14.87
N GLN A 211 8.58 8.26 -14.51
CA GLN A 211 8.35 8.69 -13.12
C GLN A 211 6.90 8.43 -12.66
N LEU A 212 5.95 8.59 -13.57
CA LEU A 212 4.54 8.35 -13.30
C LEU A 212 4.25 6.84 -13.10
N ASP A 213 4.83 5.97 -13.92
CA ASP A 213 4.74 4.51 -13.76
C ASP A 213 5.32 4.06 -12.41
N SER A 214 6.47 4.60 -12.03
CA SER A 214 7.08 4.34 -10.72
C SER A 214 6.18 4.78 -9.56
N ALA A 215 5.63 6.00 -9.63
CA ALA A 215 4.75 6.52 -8.60
C ALA A 215 3.45 5.71 -8.47
N GLY A 216 2.86 5.29 -9.59
CA GLY A 216 1.65 4.46 -9.62
C GLY A 216 1.88 3.09 -8.97
N SER A 217 2.99 2.43 -9.29
CA SER A 217 3.33 1.12 -8.74
C SER A 217 3.51 1.14 -7.21
N PHE A 218 4.05 2.24 -6.67
CA PHE A 218 4.22 2.37 -5.22
C PHE A 218 2.96 2.85 -4.48
N SER A 219 1.98 3.40 -5.19
CA SER A 219 0.73 3.89 -4.59
C SER A 219 -0.06 2.79 -3.87
N SER A 220 -0.02 1.56 -4.38
CA SER A 220 -0.66 0.40 -3.75
C SER A 220 -0.07 0.04 -2.38
N LEU A 221 1.21 0.36 -2.14
CA LEU A 221 1.89 0.09 -0.87
C LEU A 221 1.47 1.03 0.26
N PHE A 222 0.84 2.17 -0.02
CA PHE A 222 0.30 3.05 1.03
C PHE A 222 -0.67 2.31 1.95
N ARG A 223 -1.44 1.38 1.40
CA ARG A 223 -2.40 0.59 2.18
C ARG A 223 -1.74 -0.35 3.19
N SER A 224 -0.58 -0.90 2.87
CA SER A 224 0.19 -1.71 3.82
C SER A 224 0.63 -0.87 5.04
N ILE A 225 0.85 0.44 4.82
CA ILE A 225 1.17 1.38 5.89
C ILE A 225 -0.06 1.63 6.75
N ASP A 226 -1.23 1.89 6.15
CA ASP A 226 -2.48 2.13 6.88
C ASP A 226 -2.82 0.94 7.79
N ILE A 227 -2.74 -0.29 7.28
CA ILE A 227 -2.97 -1.51 8.07
C ILE A 227 -1.97 -1.62 9.23
N GLY A 228 -0.70 -1.31 8.99
CA GLY A 228 0.32 -1.31 10.03
C GLY A 228 0.06 -0.26 11.12
N VAL A 229 -0.41 0.93 10.73
CA VAL A 229 -0.80 2.01 11.65
C VAL A 229 -2.01 1.60 12.48
N ASP A 230 -3.04 1.04 11.85
CA ASP A 230 -4.24 0.58 12.55
C ASP A 230 -3.90 -0.50 13.58
N LYS A 231 -3.05 -1.45 13.20
CA LYS A 231 -2.56 -2.50 14.10
C LYS A 231 -1.74 -1.95 15.28
N ALA A 232 -0.92 -0.93 15.03
CA ALA A 232 -0.17 -0.26 16.10
C ALA A 232 -1.07 0.56 17.02
N ASN A 233 -2.16 1.12 16.51
CA ASN A 233 -3.14 1.88 17.28
C ASN A 233 -4.13 0.99 18.03
N SER A 234 -4.37 -0.24 17.62
CA SER A 234 -5.28 -1.17 18.32
C SER A 234 -4.77 -1.59 19.68
N ILE A 235 -3.46 -1.64 19.90
CA ILE A 235 -2.87 -2.01 21.20
C ILE A 235 -3.27 -1.03 22.32
N PRO A 236 -3.16 0.31 22.17
CA PRO A 236 -3.62 1.26 23.16
C PRO A 236 -5.14 1.27 23.36
N VAL A 237 -5.93 1.08 22.29
CA VAL A 237 -7.40 1.16 22.33
C VAL A 237 -8.03 -0.04 23.04
N SER A 238 -7.42 -1.21 23.01
CA SER A 238 -7.91 -2.42 23.69
C SER A 238 -8.10 -2.22 25.21
N TYR A 239 -7.35 -1.28 25.80
CA TYR A 239 -7.44 -0.96 27.24
C TYR A 239 -8.64 -0.08 27.60
N THR A 240 -9.02 0.86 26.76
CA THR A 240 -10.15 1.76 27.05
C THR A 240 -11.46 1.00 27.15
N HIS A 241 -11.62 -0.07 26.37
CA HIS A 241 -12.78 -0.95 26.44
C HIS A 241 -12.81 -1.84 27.71
N LEU A 242 -11.66 -2.31 28.18
CA LEU A 242 -11.58 -3.10 29.42
C LEU A 242 -11.91 -2.25 30.63
N ARG A 243 -11.42 -1.03 30.72
CA ARG A 243 -11.71 -0.10 31.80
C ARG A 243 -13.19 0.34 31.85
N ALA A 244 -13.84 0.47 30.70
CA ALA A 244 -15.26 0.77 30.61
C ALA A 244 -16.16 -0.38 31.09
N HIS A 245 -15.67 -1.63 31.08
CA HIS A 245 -16.36 -2.80 31.60
C HIS A 245 -16.17 -2.96 33.14
N GLU A 246 -14.99 -2.65 33.67
CA GLU A 246 -14.73 -2.72 35.12
C GLU A 246 -15.49 -1.64 35.91
N THR A 247 -15.61 -0.42 35.35
CA THR A 247 -16.37 0.68 36.03
C THR A 247 -17.89 0.52 35.95
N ARG A 248 -18.40 -0.54 35.32
CA ARG A 248 -19.84 -0.83 35.24
C ARG A 248 -20.31 -1.90 36.26
N HIS A 249 -19.39 -2.44 37.07
CA HIS A 249 -19.66 -3.46 38.09
C HIS A 249 -19.44 -2.97 39.52
N ASP A 250 -19.10 -1.69 39.70
CA ASP A 250 -19.15 -0.96 40.95
C ASP A 250 -20.36 0.00 40.94
#